data_4e6a044da1ed3f35aff99f6be101c27d
#
_entry.id   4e6a044da1ed3f35aff99f6be101c27d
#
_cell.length_a   1.000
_cell.length_b   1.000
_cell.length_c   1.000
_cell.angle_alpha   90.00
_cell.angle_beta   90.00
_cell.angle_gamma   90.00
#
_symmetry.space_group_name_H-M   'P 1'
#
loop_
_entity.id
_entity.type
_entity.pdbx_description
1 polymer ?
#
loop_
_entity_poly.entity_id
_entity_poly.type
_entity_poly.pdbx_seq_one_letter_code
_entity_poly.pdbx_strand_id
1 'polypeptide(L)'
;MHLPRARGFADVMRGARVQARMLETLGRGCFVEKMEETENGYCRVKLANGISGFVPEVALRKRLDSDRFLWGKSEERFFVEQGIPEGWSEEKFRRKVVECAKGYLGCQYRWGGKAADGIDCSGVVFMVYLMNGVLIWRDADIREGYPLKAIWSEGE
;
A
#
# COMPACT_ATOMS: atom_id res chain seq x y z
N MET A 1 9.72 -6.02 5.41
CA MET A 1 9.51 -4.72 6.09
C MET A 1 8.61 -3.86 5.25
N HIS A 2 7.79 -3.05 5.83
CA HIS A 2 6.96 -2.15 5.07
C HIS A 2 6.82 -0.80 5.75
N LEU A 3 6.37 0.20 4.99
CA LEU A 3 6.33 1.58 5.41
C LEU A 3 5.30 1.86 6.49
N PRO A 4 5.55 2.86 7.33
CA PRO A 4 4.84 3.12 8.55
C PRO A 4 3.61 4.00 8.38
N ARG A 5 2.99 4.13 9.49
CA ARG A 5 1.96 5.09 9.95
C ARG A 5 1.41 6.11 8.96
N ALA A 6 0.16 5.99 8.79
CA ALA A 6 -0.95 6.87 8.38
C ALA A 6 -0.82 7.84 7.19
N ARG A 7 0.26 8.48 6.90
CA ARG A 7 0.32 9.55 5.87
C ARG A 7 1.65 9.60 5.12
N GLY A 8 2.29 8.45 4.86
CA GLY A 8 3.68 8.49 4.47
C GLY A 8 3.97 8.02 3.06
N PHE A 9 4.83 8.74 2.48
CA PHE A 9 5.79 8.25 1.50
C PHE A 9 7.16 8.19 2.17
N ALA A 10 8.08 7.45 1.59
CA ALA A 10 9.49 7.47 1.98
C ALA A 10 10.34 7.55 0.72
N ASP A 11 11.25 8.49 0.71
CA ASP A 11 12.20 8.63 -0.38
C ASP A 11 13.36 7.66 -0.20
N VAL A 12 13.69 6.96 -1.26
CA VAL A 12 14.89 6.14 -1.37
C VAL A 12 16.01 7.03 -1.86
N MET A 13 16.97 7.27 -1.00
CA MET A 13 18.08 8.17 -1.23
C MET A 13 19.32 7.42 -1.69
N ARG A 14 20.16 8.04 -2.51
CA ARG A 14 21.44 7.47 -2.95
C ARG A 14 22.47 7.30 -1.80
N GLY A 15 22.32 8.07 -0.74
CA GLY A 15 23.17 8.04 0.45
C GLY A 15 22.35 8.30 1.70
N ALA A 16 22.88 7.93 2.85
CA ALA A 16 22.25 8.01 4.17
C ALA A 16 22.14 9.46 4.70
N ARG A 17 21.54 10.36 3.95
CA ARG A 17 21.34 11.77 4.32
C ARG A 17 20.23 12.42 3.51
N VAL A 18 19.57 13.42 4.07
CA VAL A 18 18.45 14.15 3.47
C VAL A 18 18.81 14.84 2.17
N GLN A 19 20.03 15.36 2.03
CA GLN A 19 20.49 16.10 0.84
C GLN A 19 21.04 15.16 -0.28
N ALA A 20 21.00 13.85 -0.07
CA ALA A 20 21.41 12.92 -1.12
C ALA A 20 20.40 12.96 -2.28
N ARG A 21 20.84 12.54 -3.44
CA ARG A 21 19.95 12.39 -4.60
C ARG A 21 18.86 11.38 -4.30
N MET A 22 17.61 11.76 -4.49
CA MET A 22 16.47 10.87 -4.47
C MET A 22 16.51 9.95 -5.69
N LEU A 23 16.30 8.67 -5.47
CA LEU A 23 16.28 7.61 -6.49
C LEU A 23 14.85 7.20 -6.82
N GLU A 24 13.99 7.09 -5.80
CA GLU A 24 12.62 6.61 -5.91
C GLU A 24 11.81 7.13 -4.72
N THR A 25 10.49 7.19 -4.86
CA THR A 25 9.56 7.49 -3.77
C THR A 25 8.63 6.31 -3.54
N LEU A 26 8.60 5.81 -2.32
CA LEU A 26 7.78 4.67 -1.92
C LEU A 26 6.51 5.13 -1.23
N GLY A 27 5.38 4.70 -1.74
CA GLY A 27 4.10 4.88 -1.07
C GLY A 27 3.92 3.95 0.13
N ARG A 28 2.93 4.25 0.95
CA ARG A 28 2.54 3.39 2.08
C ARG A 28 2.18 1.99 1.59
N GLY A 29 2.67 0.99 2.31
CA GLY A 29 2.41 -0.42 2.00
C GLY A 29 3.37 -1.03 0.97
N CYS A 30 4.31 -0.26 0.43
CA CYS A 30 5.38 -0.83 -0.37
C CYS A 30 6.26 -1.76 0.46
N PHE A 31 6.73 -2.84 -0.17
CA PHE A 31 7.67 -3.77 0.45
C PHE A 31 9.08 -3.51 -0.05
N VAL A 32 10.01 -3.60 0.86
CA VAL A 32 11.44 -3.48 0.58
C VAL A 32 12.20 -4.58 1.30
N GLU A 33 13.27 -5.04 0.70
CA GLU A 33 14.25 -5.87 1.36
C GLU A 33 15.19 -4.98 2.17
N LYS A 34 15.17 -5.10 3.51
CA LYS A 34 16.14 -4.38 4.36
C LYS A 34 17.45 -5.14 4.33
N MET A 35 18.51 -4.44 3.99
CA MET A 35 19.88 -4.91 4.10
C MET A 35 20.43 -4.64 5.50
N GLU A 36 21.56 -5.24 5.85
CA GLU A 36 22.19 -5.08 7.19
C GLU A 36 22.81 -3.69 7.40
N GLU A 37 23.15 -3.00 6.32
CA GLU A 37 23.81 -1.70 6.37
C GLU A 37 22.88 -0.61 6.91
N THR A 38 23.30 0.02 8.00
CA THR A 38 22.63 1.18 8.61
C THR A 38 23.65 2.29 8.86
N GLU A 39 23.25 3.52 8.52
CA GLU A 39 24.09 4.71 8.67
C GLU A 39 23.21 5.92 8.95
N ASN A 40 23.57 6.77 9.89
CA ASN A 40 22.89 8.05 10.20
C ASN A 40 21.37 7.94 10.39
N GLY A 41 20.86 6.83 10.96
CA GLY A 41 19.42 6.60 11.10
C GLY A 41 18.71 6.18 9.81
N TYR A 42 19.47 5.89 8.77
CA TYR A 42 18.98 5.27 7.52
C TYR A 42 19.38 3.81 7.47
N CYS A 43 18.58 2.99 6.83
CA CYS A 43 18.95 1.64 6.47
C CYS A 43 18.96 1.48 4.95
N ARG A 44 19.87 0.68 4.47
CA ARG A 44 19.93 0.33 3.06
C ARG A 44 18.82 -0.64 2.73
N VAL A 45 18.15 -0.38 1.63
CA VAL A 45 17.05 -1.21 1.12
C VAL A 45 17.28 -1.56 -0.34
N LYS A 46 16.70 -2.69 -0.75
CA LYS A 46 16.61 -3.10 -2.14
C LYS A 46 15.14 -3.19 -2.53
N LEU A 47 14.80 -2.60 -3.66
CA LEU A 47 13.45 -2.59 -4.23
C LEU A 47 13.25 -3.76 -5.20
N ALA A 48 12.01 -4.10 -5.47
CA ALA A 48 11.65 -5.16 -6.42
C ALA A 48 12.16 -4.88 -7.85
N ASN A 49 12.31 -3.61 -8.23
CA ASN A 49 12.87 -3.20 -9.53
C ASN A 49 14.41 -3.21 -9.57
N GLY A 50 15.08 -3.71 -8.52
CA GLY A 50 16.53 -3.81 -8.42
C GLY A 50 17.24 -2.54 -7.91
N ILE A 51 16.56 -1.41 -7.78
CA ILE A 51 17.13 -0.19 -7.20
C ILE A 51 17.50 -0.45 -5.75
N SER A 52 18.69 0.00 -5.34
CA SER A 52 19.12 -0.03 -3.95
C SER A 52 19.47 1.39 -3.48
N GLY A 53 19.10 1.72 -2.26
CA GLY A 53 19.36 3.02 -1.67
C GLY A 53 19.05 3.05 -0.19
N PHE A 54 19.01 4.23 0.39
CA PHE A 54 18.83 4.45 1.83
C PHE A 54 17.46 5.06 2.12
N VAL A 55 16.78 4.52 3.12
CA VAL A 55 15.48 5.00 3.61
C VAL A 55 15.59 5.28 5.10
N PRO A 56 14.99 6.35 5.65
CA PRO A 56 14.96 6.57 7.09
C PRO A 56 14.42 5.33 7.81
N GLU A 57 15.14 4.82 8.82
CA GLU A 57 14.74 3.60 9.52
C GLU A 57 13.35 3.71 10.15
N VAL A 58 12.99 4.91 10.63
CA VAL A 58 11.66 5.22 11.18
C VAL A 58 10.53 5.08 10.15
N ALA A 59 10.87 5.11 8.86
CA ALA A 59 9.93 4.90 7.77
C ALA A 59 9.65 3.41 7.50
N LEU A 60 10.30 2.50 8.16
CA LEU A 60 10.13 1.06 7.97
C LEU A 60 9.60 0.39 9.23
N ARG A 61 8.79 -0.64 9.05
CA ARG A 61 8.49 -1.59 10.11
C ARG A 61 8.66 -3.03 9.59
N LYS A 62 8.97 -3.93 10.49
CA LYS A 62 9.02 -5.35 10.16
C LYS A 62 7.62 -5.82 9.78
N ARG A 63 7.52 -6.58 8.69
CA ARG A 63 6.31 -7.29 8.34
C ARG A 63 6.00 -8.31 9.43
N LEU A 64 4.71 -8.36 9.83
CA LEU A 64 4.18 -9.37 10.74
C LEU A 64 3.38 -10.40 9.94
N ASP A 65 3.27 -11.62 10.43
CA ASP A 65 2.46 -12.68 9.80
C ASP A 65 0.96 -12.30 9.78
N SER A 66 0.54 -11.47 10.73
CA SER A 66 -0.80 -10.89 10.79
C SER A 66 -1.06 -9.77 9.77
N ASP A 67 -0.02 -9.27 9.10
CA ASP A 67 -0.19 -8.27 8.05
C ASP A 67 -0.84 -8.93 6.83
N ARG A 68 -1.96 -8.39 6.41
CA ARG A 68 -2.78 -8.92 5.31
C ARG A 68 -2.28 -8.57 3.92
N PHE A 69 -1.12 -7.97 3.82
CA PHE A 69 -0.50 -7.70 2.54
C PHE A 69 -0.14 -9.01 1.82
N LEU A 70 -0.50 -9.04 0.56
CA LEU A 70 -0.52 -10.22 -0.29
C LEU A 70 0.85 -10.66 -0.80
N TRP A 71 1.92 -10.07 -0.28
CA TRP A 71 3.27 -10.36 -0.70
C TRP A 71 3.72 -11.78 -0.30
N GLY A 72 4.29 -12.50 -1.26
CA GLY A 72 4.83 -13.84 -1.03
C GLY A 72 3.81 -14.97 -1.14
N LYS A 73 2.57 -14.66 -1.53
CA LYS A 73 1.59 -15.69 -1.92
C LYS A 73 1.73 -15.98 -3.40
N SER A 74 1.50 -17.24 -3.81
CA SER A 74 1.36 -17.56 -5.21
C SER A 74 0.14 -16.84 -5.79
N GLU A 75 0.15 -16.58 -7.09
CA GLU A 75 -0.95 -15.92 -7.78
C GLU A 75 -2.29 -16.63 -7.54
N GLU A 76 -2.31 -17.96 -7.56
CA GLU A 76 -3.50 -18.77 -7.27
C GLU A 76 -4.03 -18.54 -5.86
N ARG A 77 -3.19 -18.58 -4.84
CA ARG A 77 -3.58 -18.29 -3.44
C ARG A 77 -4.03 -16.85 -3.26
N PHE A 78 -3.43 -15.93 -3.98
CA PHE A 78 -3.78 -14.53 -3.97
C PHE A 78 -5.25 -14.32 -4.36
N PHE A 79 -5.71 -14.91 -5.45
CA PHE A 79 -7.09 -14.75 -5.93
C PHE A 79 -8.12 -15.56 -5.12
N VAL A 80 -7.75 -16.69 -4.57
CA VAL A 80 -8.63 -17.56 -3.78
C VAL A 80 -8.85 -17.02 -2.36
N GLU A 81 -7.83 -16.45 -1.74
CA GLU A 81 -7.88 -15.98 -0.34
C GLU A 81 -8.32 -14.50 -0.22
N GLN A 82 -8.76 -13.87 -1.30
CA GLN A 82 -9.26 -12.51 -1.26
C GLN A 82 -10.65 -12.46 -0.64
N GLY A 83 -10.82 -11.56 0.30
CA GLY A 83 -12.11 -11.36 0.94
C GLY A 83 -11.98 -10.74 2.34
N ILE A 84 -13.10 -10.80 3.06
CA ILE A 84 -13.10 -10.39 4.46
C ILE A 84 -12.16 -11.28 5.26
N PRO A 85 -11.26 -10.71 6.09
CA PRO A 85 -10.34 -11.47 6.93
C PRO A 85 -11.04 -12.54 7.75
N GLU A 86 -10.43 -13.71 7.86
CA GLU A 86 -10.89 -14.74 8.78
C GLU A 86 -11.05 -14.14 10.19
N GLY A 87 -12.17 -14.43 10.84
CA GLY A 87 -12.51 -13.89 12.14
C GLY A 87 -12.95 -12.40 12.15
N TRP A 88 -13.14 -11.78 10.98
CA TRP A 88 -13.74 -10.45 10.90
C TRP A 88 -15.19 -10.54 10.45
N SER A 89 -16.06 -9.78 11.12
CA SER A 89 -17.40 -9.53 10.60
C SER A 89 -17.34 -8.55 9.43
N GLU A 90 -18.35 -8.59 8.57
CA GLU A 90 -18.52 -7.63 7.48
C GLU A 90 -18.54 -6.19 7.98
N GLU A 91 -19.22 -5.94 9.10
CA GLU A 91 -19.26 -4.63 9.74
C GLU A 91 -17.86 -4.14 10.16
N LYS A 92 -17.06 -5.01 10.76
CA LYS A 92 -15.68 -4.70 11.14
C LYS A 92 -14.84 -4.36 9.92
N PHE A 93 -14.99 -5.12 8.83
CA PHE A 93 -14.28 -4.86 7.57
C PHE A 93 -14.68 -3.49 7.00
N ARG A 94 -15.97 -3.23 6.86
CA ARG A 94 -16.50 -1.94 6.37
C ARG A 94 -15.98 -0.76 7.17
N ARG A 95 -16.00 -0.87 8.52
CA ARG A 95 -15.47 0.15 9.40
C ARG A 95 -13.98 0.41 9.14
N LYS A 96 -13.17 -0.63 8.98
CA LYS A 96 -11.74 -0.51 8.69
C LYS A 96 -11.47 0.13 7.33
N VAL A 97 -12.27 -0.19 6.33
CA VAL A 97 -12.24 0.46 5.01
C VAL A 97 -12.50 1.96 5.16
N VAL A 98 -13.55 2.35 5.87
CA VAL A 98 -13.89 3.77 6.10
C VAL A 98 -12.83 4.49 6.92
N GLU A 99 -12.32 3.89 8.00
CA GLU A 99 -11.22 4.46 8.79
C GLU A 99 -9.97 4.72 7.94
N CYS A 100 -9.64 3.77 7.06
CA CYS A 100 -8.52 3.93 6.14
C CYS A 100 -8.76 5.07 5.14
N ALA A 101 -9.97 5.18 4.58
CA ALA A 101 -10.37 6.24 3.66
C ALA A 101 -10.26 7.63 4.30
N LYS A 102 -10.70 7.78 5.56
CA LYS A 102 -10.56 9.03 6.32
C LYS A 102 -9.12 9.50 6.47
N GLY A 103 -8.15 8.59 6.40
CA GLY A 103 -6.73 8.93 6.41
C GLY A 103 -6.26 9.75 5.20
N TYR A 104 -7.04 9.77 4.12
CA TYR A 104 -6.77 10.54 2.91
C TYR A 104 -7.51 11.88 2.85
N LEU A 105 -8.29 12.24 3.88
CA LEU A 105 -8.95 13.54 3.95
C LEU A 105 -7.91 14.67 3.91
N GLY A 106 -8.14 15.65 3.04
CA GLY A 106 -7.24 16.78 2.82
C GLY A 106 -6.06 16.49 1.90
N CYS A 107 -5.95 15.28 1.32
CA CYS A 107 -4.98 15.01 0.27
C CYS A 107 -5.36 15.75 -1.01
N GLN A 108 -4.34 16.25 -1.71
CA GLN A 108 -4.54 16.90 -3.00
C GLN A 108 -4.99 15.87 -4.05
N TYR A 109 -5.88 16.29 -4.96
CA TYR A 109 -6.20 15.48 -6.13
C TYR A 109 -5.02 15.45 -7.10
N ARG A 110 -4.63 14.25 -7.51
CA ARG A 110 -3.58 14.04 -8.50
C ARG A 110 -3.94 12.84 -9.36
N TRP A 111 -4.10 13.06 -10.64
CA TRP A 111 -4.39 12.01 -11.62
C TRP A 111 -3.32 10.90 -11.58
N GLY A 112 -3.74 9.65 -11.47
CA GLY A 112 -2.85 8.49 -11.32
C GLY A 112 -2.20 8.35 -9.93
N GLY A 113 -2.46 9.28 -9.01
CA GLY A 113 -1.88 9.28 -7.66
C GLY A 113 -2.41 8.17 -6.78
N LYS A 114 -1.54 7.66 -5.89
CA LYS A 114 -1.83 6.62 -4.90
C LYS A 114 -1.24 6.91 -3.52
N ALA A 115 -0.80 8.14 -3.28
CA ALA A 115 -0.10 8.52 -2.06
C ALA A 115 -0.76 9.73 -1.38
N ALA A 116 -0.32 10.02 -0.16
CA ALA A 116 -0.88 11.12 0.62
C ALA A 116 -0.52 12.51 0.09
N ASP A 117 0.50 12.62 -0.75
CA ASP A 117 0.90 13.82 -1.47
C ASP A 117 0.06 14.09 -2.73
N GLY A 118 -0.75 13.11 -3.12
CA GLY A 118 -1.68 13.23 -4.24
C GLY A 118 -2.33 11.89 -4.57
N ILE A 119 -3.66 11.90 -4.64
CA ILE A 119 -4.46 10.71 -4.90
C ILE A 119 -5.67 11.05 -5.76
N ASP A 120 -6.06 10.16 -6.67
CA ASP A 120 -7.30 10.29 -7.43
C ASP A 120 -8.45 9.45 -6.84
N CYS A 121 -9.62 9.55 -7.43
CA CYS A 121 -10.85 8.90 -6.95
C CYS A 121 -10.71 7.37 -6.87
N SER A 122 -10.27 6.72 -7.93
CA SER A 122 -10.06 5.27 -7.94
C SER A 122 -8.84 4.86 -7.12
N GLY A 123 -7.84 5.74 -6.99
CA GLY A 123 -6.68 5.56 -6.12
C GLY A 123 -7.03 5.44 -4.65
N VAL A 124 -7.95 6.28 -4.16
CA VAL A 124 -8.45 6.16 -2.78
C VAL A 124 -9.07 4.78 -2.58
N VAL A 125 -9.98 4.38 -3.45
CA VAL A 125 -10.67 3.08 -3.35
C VAL A 125 -9.65 1.95 -3.41
N PHE A 126 -8.76 1.95 -4.41
CA PHE A 126 -7.71 0.95 -4.55
C PHE A 126 -6.84 0.82 -3.29
N MET A 127 -6.31 1.94 -2.77
CA MET A 127 -5.43 1.93 -1.60
C MET A 127 -6.13 1.48 -0.34
N VAL A 128 -7.39 1.87 -0.16
CA VAL A 128 -8.18 1.50 1.02
C VAL A 128 -8.44 0.00 1.06
N TYR A 129 -8.81 -0.59 -0.05
CA TYR A 129 -8.99 -2.04 -0.15
C TYR A 129 -7.67 -2.79 -0.02
N LEU A 130 -6.62 -2.33 -0.71
CA LEU A 130 -5.27 -2.91 -0.62
C LEU A 130 -4.75 -2.94 0.83
N MET A 131 -4.92 -1.83 1.58
CA MET A 131 -4.51 -1.75 2.99
C MET A 131 -5.32 -2.69 3.89
N ASN A 132 -6.49 -3.12 3.46
CA ASN A 132 -7.32 -4.10 4.15
C ASN A 132 -7.21 -5.52 3.56
N GLY A 133 -6.22 -5.76 2.70
CA GLY A 133 -5.88 -7.08 2.18
C GLY A 133 -6.71 -7.54 1.00
N VAL A 134 -7.38 -6.64 0.31
CA VAL A 134 -8.16 -6.93 -0.90
C VAL A 134 -7.57 -6.17 -2.07
N LEU A 135 -7.08 -6.89 -3.08
CA LEU A 135 -6.63 -6.29 -4.33
C LEU A 135 -7.81 -6.15 -5.27
N ILE A 136 -8.12 -4.92 -5.64
CA ILE A 136 -9.10 -4.59 -6.68
C ILE A 136 -8.38 -4.04 -7.91
N TRP A 137 -9.09 -3.91 -9.03
CA TRP A 137 -8.54 -3.20 -10.18
C TRP A 137 -8.24 -1.73 -9.83
N ARG A 138 -7.15 -1.19 -10.36
CA ARG A 138 -6.68 0.16 -10.00
C ARG A 138 -7.60 1.28 -10.45
N ASP A 139 -8.15 1.14 -11.65
CA ASP A 139 -8.96 2.16 -12.27
C ASP A 139 -10.45 1.98 -11.95
N ALA A 140 -11.27 2.98 -12.27
CA ALA A 140 -12.71 2.96 -12.02
C ALA A 140 -13.43 2.04 -13.01
N ASP A 141 -13.10 0.75 -12.98
CA ASP A 141 -13.64 -0.29 -13.83
C ASP A 141 -13.73 -1.61 -13.04
N ILE A 142 -14.59 -2.51 -13.46
CA ILE A 142 -14.70 -3.85 -12.87
C ILE A 142 -14.11 -4.84 -13.86
N ARG A 143 -13.03 -5.50 -13.44
CA ARG A 143 -12.32 -6.47 -14.27
C ARG A 143 -12.57 -7.89 -13.81
N GLU A 144 -12.73 -8.78 -14.77
CA GLU A 144 -12.77 -10.22 -14.51
C GLU A 144 -11.50 -10.68 -13.78
N GLY A 145 -11.64 -11.65 -12.88
CA GLY A 145 -10.55 -12.13 -12.03
C GLY A 145 -10.31 -11.30 -10.76
N TYR A 146 -10.96 -10.14 -10.62
CA TYR A 146 -10.90 -9.32 -9.40
C TYR A 146 -12.16 -9.50 -8.54
N PRO A 147 -12.10 -9.23 -7.22
CA PRO A 147 -13.16 -9.59 -6.28
C PRO A 147 -14.42 -8.74 -6.36
N LEU A 148 -14.41 -7.63 -7.11
CA LEU A 148 -15.57 -6.77 -7.27
C LEU A 148 -16.50 -7.28 -8.40
N LYS A 149 -17.80 -7.27 -8.11
CA LYS A 149 -18.85 -7.57 -9.10
C LYS A 149 -19.80 -6.38 -9.23
N ALA A 150 -20.25 -6.12 -10.45
CA ALA A 150 -21.30 -5.15 -10.68
C ALA A 150 -22.61 -5.66 -10.07
N ILE A 151 -23.26 -4.82 -9.29
CA ILE A 151 -24.62 -5.05 -8.79
C ILE A 151 -25.51 -4.04 -9.51
N TRP A 152 -26.36 -4.53 -10.38
CA TRP A 152 -27.38 -3.71 -11.02
C TRP A 152 -28.63 -3.74 -10.15
N SER A 153 -29.08 -2.59 -9.68
CA SER A 153 -30.43 -2.50 -9.09
C SER A 153 -31.41 -2.61 -10.26
N GLU A 154 -32.21 -3.65 -10.28
CA GLU A 154 -33.38 -3.68 -11.16
C GLU A 154 -34.37 -2.61 -10.64
N GLY A 155 -34.48 -1.51 -11.33
CA GLY A 155 -35.51 -0.50 -11.11
C GLY A 155 -35.02 0.90 -10.72
N GLU A 156 -34.56 1.66 -11.67
CA GLU A 156 -34.87 3.08 -11.86
C GLU A 156 -34.97 3.38 -13.35
#